data_7fad8f87b61ef4bedd69e82af9f852ff
#
_entry.id   7fad8f87b61ef4bedd69e82af9f852ff
#
_cell.length_a   1.000
_cell.length_b   1.000
_cell.length_c   1.000
_cell.angle_alpha   90.00
_cell.angle_beta   90.00
_cell.angle_gamma   90.00
#
_symmetry.space_group_name_H-M   'P 1'
#
loop_
_entity.id
_entity.type
_entity.pdbx_description
1 polymer ?
#
loop_
_entity_poly.entity_id
_entity_poly.type
_entity_poly.pdbx_seq_one_letter_code
_entity_poly.pdbx_strand_id
1 'polypeptide(L)' 'MDRFRVESRTIAAIGYDLAAGVLEVEFHDGSVYQYDVPHAIYEGLLDAKSHSKYLRDHIRDVYPFRKIR' A
#
# COMPACT_ATOMS: atom_id res chain seq x y z
N MET A 1 5.43 2.36 -11.99
CA MET A 1 4.31 1.61 -11.41
C MET A 1 3.09 2.51 -11.36
N ASP A 2 2.00 2.07 -11.94
CA ASP A 2 0.78 2.85 -11.96
C ASP A 2 0.07 2.75 -10.62
N ARG A 3 -0.43 3.87 -10.14
CA ARG A 3 -1.21 3.94 -8.91
C ARG A 3 -2.62 4.42 -9.24
N PHE A 4 -3.59 3.91 -8.51
CA PHE A 4 -4.96 4.40 -8.61
C PHE A 4 -5.41 4.96 -7.27
N ARG A 5 -6.29 5.95 -7.34
CA ARG A 5 -6.75 6.64 -6.14
C ARG A 5 -7.75 5.79 -5.37
N VAL A 6 -7.68 5.91 -4.05
CA VAL A 6 -8.62 5.25 -3.14
C VAL A 6 -9.20 6.28 -2.17
N GLU A 7 -10.34 5.96 -1.58
CA GLU A 7 -10.92 6.80 -0.55
C GLU A 7 -10.39 6.38 0.82
N SER A 8 -9.56 7.22 1.41
CA SER A 8 -8.97 6.98 2.71
C SER A 8 -8.51 8.31 3.29
N ARG A 9 -8.48 8.40 4.61
CA ARG A 9 -8.01 9.60 5.30
C ARG A 9 -6.52 9.82 5.10
N THR A 10 -5.75 8.76 5.02
CA THR A 10 -4.29 8.84 4.98
C THR A 10 -3.71 8.40 3.66
N ILE A 11 -4.33 7.45 2.98
CA ILE A 11 -3.83 6.88 1.73
C ILE A 11 -4.51 7.57 0.56
N ALA A 12 -3.69 8.14 -0.34
CA ALA A 12 -4.19 8.82 -1.53
C ALA A 12 -4.31 7.87 -2.72
N ALA A 13 -3.32 6.98 -2.91
CA ALA A 13 -3.30 6.10 -4.07
C ALA A 13 -2.49 4.84 -3.77
N ILE A 14 -2.79 3.76 -4.49
CA ILE A 14 -2.16 2.46 -4.32
C ILE A 14 -1.82 1.88 -5.68
N GLY A 15 -0.67 1.23 -5.80
CA GLY A 15 -0.28 0.47 -6.97
C GLY A 15 0.41 -0.81 -6.56
N TYR A 16 0.41 -1.81 -7.45
CA TYR A 16 1.07 -3.09 -7.17
C TYR A 16 1.75 -3.61 -8.43
N ASP A 17 3.00 -4.00 -8.27
CA ASP A 17 3.77 -4.66 -9.31
C ASP A 17 3.75 -6.16 -9.02
N LEU A 18 2.94 -6.88 -9.79
CA LEU A 18 2.75 -8.32 -9.58
C LEU A 18 4.04 -9.11 -9.80
N ALA A 19 4.82 -8.73 -10.79
CA ALA A 19 6.05 -9.43 -11.12
C ALA A 19 7.11 -9.28 -10.02
N ALA A 20 7.20 -8.09 -9.43
CA ALA A 20 8.19 -7.81 -8.39
C ALA A 20 7.67 -8.08 -6.97
N GLY A 21 6.35 -8.22 -6.79
CA GLY A 21 5.77 -8.36 -5.46
C GLY A 21 5.88 -7.09 -4.64
N VAL A 22 5.74 -5.93 -5.27
CA VAL A 22 5.92 -4.63 -4.61
C VAL A 22 4.61 -3.85 -4.60
N LEU A 23 4.17 -3.49 -3.41
CA LEU A 23 3.05 -2.60 -3.17
C LEU A 23 3.59 -1.17 -3.01
N GLU A 24 3.05 -0.23 -3.77
CA GLU A 24 3.41 1.17 -3.64
C GLU A 24 2.22 1.95 -3.10
N VAL A 25 2.46 2.72 -2.04
CA VAL A 25 1.42 3.48 -1.36
C VAL A 25 1.82 4.94 -1.33
N GLU A 26 0.95 5.78 -1.86
CA GLU A 26 1.08 7.23 -1.77
C GLU A 26 0.14 7.74 -0.69
N PHE A 27 0.67 8.54 0.23
CA PHE A 27 -0.12 9.13 1.30
C PHE A 27 -0.50 10.58 0.96
N HIS A 28 -1.52 11.10 1.63
CA HIS A 28 -2.00 12.46 1.35
C HIS A 28 -0.98 13.56 1.68
N ASP A 29 0.00 13.26 2.51
CA ASP A 29 1.08 14.22 2.82
C ASP A 29 2.15 14.27 1.71
N GLY A 30 1.99 13.49 0.65
CA GLY A 30 2.92 13.45 -0.47
C GLY A 30 3.99 12.39 -0.36
N SER A 31 4.11 11.71 0.78
CA SER A 31 5.10 10.63 0.92
C SER A 31 4.66 9.40 0.14
N VAL A 32 5.65 8.63 -0.34
CA VAL A 32 5.42 7.39 -1.07
C VAL A 32 6.31 6.31 -0.48
N TYR A 33 5.69 5.18 -0.15
CA TYR A 33 6.39 4.02 0.40
C TYR A 33 6.16 2.81 -0.49
N GLN A 34 7.16 1.93 -0.54
CA GLN A 34 7.03 0.63 -1.18
C GLN A 34 7.19 -0.47 -0.13
N TYR A 35 6.36 -1.50 -0.25
CA TYR A 35 6.37 -2.65 0.66
C TYR A 35 6.49 -3.92 -0.17
N ASP A 36 7.33 -4.85 0.29
CA ASP A 36 7.44 -6.16 -0.36
C ASP A 36 6.38 -7.07 0.25
N VAL A 37 5.28 -7.29 -0.48
CA VAL A 37 4.15 -8.08 0.03
C VAL A 37 3.66 -9.09 -1.01
N PRO A 38 3.16 -10.26 -0.56
CA PRO A 38 2.50 -11.19 -1.47
C PRO A 38 1.24 -10.59 -2.08
N HIS A 39 0.86 -11.07 -3.26
CA HIS A 39 -0.32 -10.58 -3.96
C HIS A 39 -1.59 -10.68 -3.11
N ALA A 40 -1.75 -11.76 -2.34
CA ALA A 40 -2.92 -11.95 -1.48
C ALA A 40 -3.07 -10.83 -0.44
N ILE A 41 -1.96 -10.31 0.07
CA ILE A 41 -1.98 -9.20 1.03
C ILE A 41 -2.41 -7.91 0.36
N TYR A 42 -1.96 -7.67 -0.87
CA TYR A 42 -2.41 -6.54 -1.66
C TYR A 42 -3.92 -6.62 -1.93
N GLU A 43 -4.42 -7.80 -2.31
CA GLU A 43 -5.85 -7.98 -2.51
C GLU A 43 -6.66 -7.71 -1.24
N GLY A 44 -6.15 -8.16 -0.08
CA GLY A 44 -6.78 -7.86 1.20
C GLY A 44 -6.86 -6.37 1.48
N LEU A 45 -5.81 -5.62 1.12
CA LEU A 45 -5.80 -4.18 1.27
C LEU A 45 -6.89 -3.52 0.42
N LEU A 46 -7.07 -3.97 -0.83
CA LEU A 46 -8.10 -3.44 -1.71
C LEU A 46 -9.51 -3.71 -1.17
N ASP A 47 -9.72 -4.87 -0.58
CA ASP A 47 -11.03 -5.30 -0.10
C ASP A 47 -11.36 -4.76 1.30
N ALA A 48 -10.38 -4.18 1.98
CA ALA A 48 -10.55 -3.73 3.36
C ALA A 48 -11.50 -2.54 3.43
N LYS A 49 -12.35 -2.51 4.46
CA LYS A 49 -13.23 -1.38 4.71
C LYS A 49 -12.45 -0.11 5.03
N SER A 50 -11.33 -0.26 5.73
CA SER A 50 -10.41 0.83 6.00
C SER A 50 -9.03 0.43 5.47
N HIS A 51 -8.62 1.07 4.38
CA HIS A 51 -7.31 0.80 3.79
C HIS A 51 -6.18 1.14 4.76
N SER A 52 -6.30 2.26 5.46
CA SER A 52 -5.25 2.69 6.39
C SER A 52 -5.11 1.74 7.59
N LYS A 53 -6.22 1.23 8.09
CA LYS A 53 -6.19 0.29 9.21
C LYS A 53 -5.58 -1.04 8.78
N TYR A 54 -5.95 -1.53 7.60
CA TYR A 54 -5.38 -2.77 7.07
C TYR A 54 -3.87 -2.63 6.88
N LEU A 55 -3.44 -1.52 6.28
CA LEU A 55 -2.02 -1.25 6.09
C LEU A 55 -1.28 -1.27 7.43
N ARG A 56 -1.81 -0.59 8.44
CA ARG A 56 -1.19 -0.52 9.75
C ARG A 56 -1.11 -1.90 10.41
N ASP A 57 -2.21 -2.67 10.34
CA ASP A 57 -2.32 -3.91 11.11
C ASP A 57 -1.66 -5.10 10.43
N HIS A 58 -1.57 -5.11 9.09
CA HIS A 58 -1.16 -6.30 8.34
C HIS A 58 0.09 -6.10 7.47
N ILE A 59 0.52 -4.87 7.25
CA ILE A 59 1.62 -4.61 6.30
C ILE A 59 2.75 -3.83 6.95
N ARG A 60 2.45 -2.73 7.61
CA ARG A 60 3.40 -1.70 8.01
C ARG A 60 4.58 -2.22 8.82
N ASP A 61 4.34 -3.03 9.83
CA ASP A 61 5.40 -3.56 10.69
C ASP A 61 5.62 -5.06 10.49
N VAL A 62 5.07 -5.61 9.41
CA VAL A 62 5.12 -7.05 9.11
C VAL A 62 6.06 -7.33 7.95
N TYR A 63 6.06 -6.46 6.93
CA TYR A 63 6.82 -6.66 5.70
C TYR A 63 7.88 -5.60 5.53
N PRO A 64 8.97 -5.91 4.80
CA PRO A 64 10.01 -4.92 4.49
C PRO A 64 9.43 -3.74 3.72
N PHE A 65 9.97 -2.57 3.98
CA PHE A 65 9.52 -1.36 3.29
C PHE A 65 10.67 -0.42 3.01
N ARG A 66 10.43 0.54 2.11
CA ARG A 66 11.34 1.65 1.86
C ARG A 66 10.53 2.89 1.50
N LYS A 67 10.98 4.02 1.99
CA LYS A 67 10.40 5.31 1.65
C LYS A 67 11.07 5.83 0.39
N ILE A 68 10.31 6.12 -0.67
CA ILE A 68 10.87 6.60 -1.93
C ILE A 68 10.58 8.07 -2.20
N ARG A 69 9.66 8.66 -1.44
CA ARG A 69 9.40 10.10 -1.55
C ARG A 69 8.81 10.70 -0.30
#